data_127e51d36771756d725db1a558d93765
#
_entry.id   127e51d36771756d725db1a558d93765
#
_cell.length_a   1.000
_cell.length_b   1.000
_cell.length_c   1.000
_cell.angle_alpha   90.00
_cell.angle_beta   90.00
_cell.angle_gamma   90.00
#
_symmetry.space_group_name_H-M   'P 1'
#
loop_
_entity.id
_entity.type
_entity.pdbx_description
1 polymer ?
#
loop_
_entity_poly.entity_id
_entity_poly.type
_entity_poly.pdbx_seq_one_letter_code
_entity_poly.pdbx_strand_id
1 'polypeptide(L)'
;MAPGFELVAKVFDKYHGADKAGASFAATHKGKQVVDVWGGVRSDGALWSDETVCVIASGTKGICATAIMMLVERGLLDLESPIESVWPEFTAGGKGQVTVGDSLAHVAGVPGLERSISVEEISDPILMAQYVAAQHPITPIGIPSYHAMTYGWIASELVRRVDGRSIGTFVREEIATPLLLDLHIGAPDSVLPRIGETTRAANYNYSAMAGDEVDP
;
A
#
# COMPACT_ATOMS: atom_id res chain seq x y z
N MET A 1 19.64 -19.28 -3.55
CA MET A 1 20.50 -18.44 -2.70
C MET A 1 21.91 -18.37 -3.26
N ALA A 2 22.51 -17.16 -3.31
CA ALA A 2 23.89 -16.97 -3.78
C ALA A 2 24.91 -17.25 -2.65
N PRO A 3 26.17 -17.65 -3.01
CA PRO A 3 27.25 -17.84 -2.05
C PRO A 3 27.51 -16.58 -1.21
N GLY A 4 27.72 -16.75 0.10
CA GLY A 4 27.94 -15.67 1.07
C GLY A 4 26.68 -15.15 1.76
N PHE A 5 25.49 -15.64 1.37
CA PHE A 5 24.21 -15.25 1.97
C PHE A 5 23.56 -16.37 2.80
N GLU A 6 24.27 -17.46 3.07
CA GLU A 6 23.77 -18.66 3.78
C GLU A 6 23.27 -18.35 5.19
N LEU A 7 23.84 -17.32 5.83
CA LEU A 7 23.39 -16.90 7.16
C LEU A 7 21.94 -16.39 7.15
N VAL A 8 21.53 -15.72 6.05
CA VAL A 8 20.16 -15.21 5.90
C VAL A 8 19.17 -16.37 5.93
N ALA A 9 19.45 -17.46 5.20
CA ALA A 9 18.58 -18.65 5.23
C ALA A 9 18.53 -19.32 6.61
N LYS A 10 19.65 -19.41 7.30
CA LYS A 10 19.68 -19.98 8.66
C LYS A 10 18.85 -19.15 9.65
N VAL A 11 18.91 -17.81 9.54
CA VAL A 11 18.08 -16.92 10.36
C VAL A 11 16.61 -17.04 9.97
N PHE A 12 16.31 -17.07 8.67
CA PHE A 12 14.95 -17.25 8.19
C PHE A 12 14.34 -18.57 8.70
N ASP A 13 15.04 -19.69 8.52
CA ASP A 13 14.59 -21.02 8.96
C ASP A 13 14.34 -21.07 10.49
N LYS A 14 15.17 -20.42 11.27
CA LYS A 14 14.99 -20.33 12.74
C LYS A 14 13.65 -19.72 13.13
N TYR A 15 13.14 -18.75 12.37
CA TYR A 15 11.92 -18.00 12.70
C TYR A 15 10.70 -18.43 11.87
N HIS A 16 10.90 -19.01 10.69
CA HIS A 16 9.87 -19.35 9.71
C HIS A 16 10.07 -20.76 9.13
N GLY A 17 10.63 -21.69 9.93
CA GLY A 17 10.71 -23.10 9.56
C GLY A 17 9.34 -23.77 9.47
N ALA A 18 9.31 -25.05 9.14
CA ALA A 18 8.14 -25.81 8.70
C ALA A 18 6.89 -25.74 9.63
N ASP A 19 7.09 -25.48 10.92
CA ASP A 19 6.02 -25.41 11.94
C ASP A 19 5.69 -23.97 12.37
N LYS A 20 6.26 -22.99 11.72
CA LYS A 20 6.10 -21.55 12.04
C LYS A 20 5.10 -20.90 11.11
N ALA A 21 4.67 -19.68 11.50
CA ALA A 21 3.88 -18.82 10.61
C ALA A 21 4.64 -18.58 9.29
N GLY A 22 3.90 -18.66 8.19
CA GLY A 22 4.46 -18.52 6.86
C GLY A 22 5.05 -17.15 6.60
N ALA A 23 6.13 -17.12 5.85
CA ALA A 23 6.80 -15.90 5.40
C ALA A 23 7.61 -16.14 4.12
N SER A 24 7.99 -15.06 3.48
CA SER A 24 8.99 -15.07 2.40
C SER A 24 9.93 -13.87 2.53
N PHE A 25 11.14 -14.04 2.01
CA PHE A 25 12.13 -12.96 1.94
C PHE A 25 12.96 -13.10 0.67
N ALA A 26 13.02 -12.02 -0.11
CA ALA A 26 13.87 -11.94 -1.29
C ALA A 26 14.79 -10.74 -1.20
N ALA A 27 15.99 -10.87 -1.75
CA ALA A 27 16.93 -9.76 -1.86
C ALA A 27 17.69 -9.80 -3.18
N THR A 28 17.95 -8.61 -3.71
CA THR A 28 18.72 -8.39 -4.93
C THR A 28 19.96 -7.56 -4.60
N HIS A 29 21.11 -7.95 -5.10
CA HIS A 29 22.35 -7.18 -5.02
C HIS A 29 22.96 -7.01 -6.41
N LYS A 30 23.24 -5.75 -6.77
CA LYS A 30 23.80 -5.41 -8.10
C LYS A 30 23.02 -6.03 -9.26
N GLY A 31 21.68 -5.96 -9.20
CA GLY A 31 20.79 -6.49 -10.23
C GLY A 31 20.66 -8.01 -10.28
N LYS A 32 21.25 -8.76 -9.34
CA LYS A 32 21.14 -10.22 -9.24
C LYS A 32 20.42 -10.61 -7.96
N GLN A 33 19.45 -11.52 -8.08
CA GLN A 33 18.81 -12.12 -6.92
C GLN A 33 19.84 -12.95 -6.13
N VAL A 34 20.04 -12.59 -4.87
CA VAL A 34 21.01 -13.22 -3.99
C VAL A 34 20.36 -14.07 -2.90
N VAL A 35 19.15 -13.70 -2.49
CA VAL A 35 18.32 -14.46 -1.56
C VAL A 35 16.92 -14.57 -2.15
N ASP A 36 16.33 -15.75 -2.00
CA ASP A 36 14.94 -16.05 -2.28
C ASP A 36 14.57 -17.24 -1.41
N VAL A 37 13.83 -16.98 -0.35
CA VAL A 37 13.49 -18.00 0.66
C VAL A 37 12.05 -17.80 1.11
N TRP A 38 11.38 -18.91 1.34
CA TRP A 38 10.03 -18.97 1.89
C TRP A 38 9.90 -20.20 2.77
N GLY A 39 8.93 -20.22 3.66
CA GLY A 39 8.71 -21.35 4.55
C GLY A 39 7.58 -21.09 5.54
N GLY A 40 7.29 -22.08 6.35
CA GLY A 40 6.23 -22.08 7.32
C GLY A 40 4.89 -22.51 6.75
N VAL A 41 3.82 -22.22 7.48
CA VAL A 41 2.45 -22.63 7.15
C VAL A 41 1.53 -21.40 7.10
N ARG A 42 0.53 -21.47 6.23
CA ARG A 42 -0.57 -20.51 6.17
C ARG A 42 -1.58 -20.81 7.29
N SER A 43 -2.51 -19.88 7.53
CA SER A 43 -3.57 -20.03 8.53
C SER A 43 -4.49 -21.24 8.29
N ASP A 44 -4.65 -21.65 7.03
CA ASP A 44 -5.42 -22.84 6.62
C ASP A 44 -4.63 -24.17 6.77
N GLY A 45 -3.39 -24.12 7.25
CA GLY A 45 -2.51 -25.29 7.43
C GLY A 45 -1.76 -25.71 6.17
N ALA A 46 -1.97 -25.08 5.02
CA ALA A 46 -1.19 -25.33 3.82
C ALA A 46 0.24 -24.78 3.97
N LEU A 47 1.20 -25.41 3.28
CA LEU A 47 2.57 -24.91 3.26
C LEU A 47 2.63 -23.57 2.53
N TRP A 48 3.46 -22.66 3.05
CA TRP A 48 3.86 -21.46 2.34
C TRP A 48 4.79 -21.83 1.19
N SER A 49 4.50 -21.35 0.01
CA SER A 49 5.29 -21.63 -1.21
C SER A 49 5.75 -20.31 -1.86
N ASP A 50 6.53 -20.44 -2.92
CA ASP A 50 6.93 -19.34 -3.81
C ASP A 50 5.76 -18.70 -4.55
N GLU A 51 4.64 -19.43 -4.68
CA GLU A 51 3.40 -18.93 -5.28
C GLU A 51 2.42 -18.29 -4.25
N THR A 52 2.76 -18.34 -2.97
CA THR A 52 1.92 -17.71 -1.94
C THR A 52 2.00 -16.21 -2.02
N VAL A 53 0.86 -15.55 -2.16
CA VAL A 53 0.74 -14.09 -2.12
C VAL A 53 0.27 -13.63 -0.75
N CYS A 54 0.69 -12.46 -0.31
CA CYS A 54 0.28 -11.90 0.97
C CYS A 54 0.07 -10.39 0.89
N VAL A 55 -0.66 -9.85 1.85
CA VAL A 55 -0.87 -8.41 1.96
C VAL A 55 0.43 -7.72 2.35
N ILE A 56 0.91 -6.81 1.50
CA ILE A 56 2.11 -6.00 1.74
C ILE A 56 1.81 -4.67 2.43
N ALA A 57 0.57 -4.49 2.88
CA ALA A 57 0.10 -3.30 3.60
C ALA A 57 0.60 -2.00 2.95
N SER A 58 1.26 -1.12 3.70
CA SER A 58 1.74 0.17 3.20
C SER A 58 2.86 0.10 2.16
N GLY A 59 3.43 -1.07 1.87
CA GLY A 59 4.28 -1.27 0.70
C GLY A 59 3.55 -0.94 -0.61
N THR A 60 2.23 -1.11 -0.63
CA THR A 60 1.35 -0.72 -1.75
C THR A 60 1.46 0.77 -2.11
N LYS A 61 1.75 1.67 -1.14
CA LYS A 61 1.91 3.10 -1.41
C LYS A 61 3.03 3.40 -2.40
N GLY A 62 4.14 2.65 -2.33
CA GLY A 62 5.23 2.77 -3.30
C GLY A 62 4.80 2.40 -4.72
N ILE A 63 3.95 1.38 -4.84
CA ILE A 63 3.39 0.97 -6.14
C ILE A 63 2.44 2.02 -6.68
N CYS A 64 1.56 2.57 -5.83
CA CYS A 64 0.69 3.69 -6.20
C CYS A 64 1.51 4.92 -6.62
N ALA A 65 2.58 5.25 -5.89
CA ALA A 65 3.48 6.33 -6.25
C ALA A 65 4.15 6.08 -7.62
N THR A 66 4.55 4.84 -7.91
CA THR A 66 5.10 4.48 -9.23
C THR A 66 4.07 4.72 -10.34
N ALA A 67 2.81 4.32 -10.14
CA ALA A 67 1.73 4.59 -11.10
C ALA A 67 1.54 6.10 -11.34
N ILE A 68 1.54 6.90 -10.27
CA ILE A 68 1.47 8.37 -10.37
C ILE A 68 2.68 8.93 -11.13
N MET A 69 3.90 8.48 -10.83
CA MET A 69 5.11 8.95 -11.52
C MET A 69 5.12 8.59 -13.01
N MET A 70 4.54 7.45 -13.41
CA MET A 70 4.33 7.12 -14.82
C MET A 70 3.38 8.10 -15.51
N LEU A 71 2.35 8.57 -14.81
CA LEU A 71 1.42 9.59 -15.34
C LEU A 71 2.11 10.96 -15.43
N VAL A 72 2.98 11.29 -14.49
CA VAL A 72 3.82 12.51 -14.55
C VAL A 72 4.77 12.45 -15.74
N GLU A 73 5.47 11.33 -15.95
CA GLU A 73 6.36 11.13 -17.09
C GLU A 73 5.63 11.27 -18.45
N ARG A 74 4.36 10.85 -18.48
CA ARG A 74 3.49 11.00 -19.66
C ARG A 74 2.92 12.42 -19.84
N GLY A 75 3.21 13.34 -18.94
CA GLY A 75 2.68 14.71 -18.96
C GLY A 75 1.18 14.82 -18.63
N LEU A 76 0.60 13.79 -18.02
CA LEU A 76 -0.81 13.75 -17.62
C LEU A 76 -1.06 14.30 -16.20
N LEU A 77 -0.02 14.33 -15.38
CA LEU A 77 -0.01 14.94 -14.04
C LEU A 77 1.22 15.81 -13.87
N ASP A 78 1.08 16.85 -13.07
CA ASP A 78 2.18 17.68 -12.59
C ASP A 78 2.14 17.72 -11.06
N LEU A 79 3.23 17.29 -10.42
CA LEU A 79 3.31 17.22 -8.96
C LEU A 79 3.23 18.60 -8.29
N GLU A 80 3.66 19.65 -8.98
CA GLU A 80 3.66 21.04 -8.47
C GLU A 80 2.33 21.76 -8.69
N SER A 81 1.44 21.20 -9.50
CA SER A 81 0.12 21.80 -9.75
C SER A 81 -0.80 21.63 -8.53
N PRO A 82 -1.66 22.63 -8.23
CA PRO A 82 -2.72 22.47 -7.23
C PRO A 82 -3.59 21.25 -7.54
N ILE A 83 -3.92 20.45 -6.53
CA ILE A 83 -4.71 19.24 -6.71
C ILE A 83 -6.09 19.52 -7.30
N GLU A 84 -6.67 20.70 -7.02
CA GLU A 84 -7.97 21.10 -7.57
C GLU A 84 -7.96 21.25 -9.10
N SER A 85 -6.79 21.39 -9.74
CA SER A 85 -6.69 21.42 -11.20
C SER A 85 -7.07 20.07 -11.82
N VAL A 86 -6.87 18.97 -11.09
CA VAL A 86 -7.23 17.61 -11.49
C VAL A 86 -8.48 17.12 -10.76
N TRP A 87 -8.66 17.56 -9.54
CA TRP A 87 -9.73 17.13 -8.65
C TRP A 87 -10.46 18.33 -8.03
N PRO A 88 -11.36 19.01 -8.80
CA PRO A 88 -12.01 20.26 -8.39
C PRO A 88 -12.79 20.17 -7.08
N GLU A 89 -13.26 18.99 -6.70
CA GLU A 89 -14.01 18.78 -5.45
C GLU A 89 -13.10 18.70 -4.20
N PHE A 90 -11.78 18.58 -4.37
CA PHE A 90 -10.83 18.48 -3.26
C PHE A 90 -10.47 19.89 -2.68
N THR A 91 -11.48 20.70 -2.35
CA THR A 91 -11.28 22.12 -1.98
C THR A 91 -11.64 22.44 -0.53
N ALA A 92 -12.34 21.56 0.18
CA ALA A 92 -12.82 21.83 1.53
C ALA A 92 -11.69 22.30 2.46
N GLY A 93 -11.92 23.41 3.19
CA GLY A 93 -10.95 23.97 4.13
C GLY A 93 -9.64 24.46 3.51
N GLY A 94 -9.65 24.81 2.22
CA GLY A 94 -8.48 25.31 1.50
C GLY A 94 -7.55 24.23 0.93
N LYS A 95 -7.92 22.95 1.01
CA LYS A 95 -7.10 21.84 0.48
C LYS A 95 -6.84 21.92 -1.02
N GLY A 96 -7.65 22.59 -1.79
CA GLY A 96 -7.51 22.68 -3.24
C GLY A 96 -6.15 23.22 -3.69
N GLN A 97 -5.52 24.06 -2.86
CA GLN A 97 -4.21 24.65 -3.11
C GLN A 97 -3.04 23.73 -2.72
N VAL A 98 -3.29 22.62 -2.05
CA VAL A 98 -2.29 21.58 -1.82
C VAL A 98 -1.86 21.04 -3.17
N THR A 99 -0.56 20.87 -3.41
CA THR A 99 -0.11 20.31 -4.69
C THR A 99 -0.44 18.81 -4.80
N VAL A 100 -0.45 18.29 -6.01
CA VAL A 100 -0.56 16.85 -6.23
C VAL A 100 0.53 16.11 -5.44
N GLY A 101 1.77 16.60 -5.47
CA GLY A 101 2.90 16.06 -4.71
C GLY A 101 2.67 16.08 -3.20
N ASP A 102 2.21 17.20 -2.64
CA ASP A 102 1.91 17.35 -1.22
C ASP A 102 0.84 16.37 -0.75
N SER A 103 -0.19 16.13 -1.58
CA SER A 103 -1.25 15.18 -1.26
C SER A 103 -0.72 13.75 -1.07
N LEU A 104 0.36 13.39 -1.78
CA LEU A 104 1.05 12.11 -1.71
C LEU A 104 2.23 12.12 -0.72
N ALA A 105 2.67 13.30 -0.26
CA ALA A 105 3.71 13.46 0.75
C ALA A 105 3.16 13.49 2.19
N HIS A 106 1.90 13.15 2.38
CA HIS A 106 1.24 13.12 3.69
C HIS A 106 1.08 14.47 4.39
N VAL A 107 0.97 15.56 3.62
CA VAL A 107 0.83 16.92 4.17
C VAL A 107 -0.49 17.62 3.79
N ALA A 108 -1.44 16.88 3.18
CA ALA A 108 -2.74 17.43 2.79
C ALA A 108 -3.72 17.66 3.95
N GLY A 109 -3.36 17.29 5.18
CA GLY A 109 -4.19 17.50 6.36
C GLY A 109 -5.35 16.50 6.55
N VAL A 110 -5.39 15.41 5.78
CA VAL A 110 -6.48 14.42 5.83
C VAL A 110 -5.96 13.00 6.13
N PRO A 111 -5.25 12.79 7.26
CA PRO A 111 -4.67 11.49 7.61
C PRO A 111 -5.71 10.41 7.89
N GLY A 112 -6.96 10.78 8.13
CA GLY A 112 -8.10 9.90 8.37
C GLY A 112 -9.41 10.60 8.04
N LEU A 113 -10.53 9.94 8.32
CA LEU A 113 -11.88 10.50 8.21
C LEU A 113 -12.48 10.66 9.59
N GLU A 114 -13.14 11.80 9.86
CA GLU A 114 -13.82 12.08 11.14
C GLU A 114 -15.16 11.37 11.27
N ARG A 115 -15.66 10.80 10.18
CA ARG A 115 -16.89 10.01 10.16
C ARG A 115 -16.62 8.52 10.33
N SER A 116 -17.57 7.79 10.88
CA SER A 116 -17.58 6.33 10.84
C SER A 116 -17.81 5.83 9.43
N ILE A 117 -17.11 4.76 9.05
CA ILE A 117 -17.16 4.13 7.73
C ILE A 117 -17.62 2.68 7.92
N SER A 118 -18.61 2.24 7.15
CA SER A 118 -19.01 0.84 7.13
C SER A 118 -18.08 -0.01 6.25
N VAL A 119 -18.17 -1.33 6.39
CA VAL A 119 -17.39 -2.26 5.54
C VAL A 119 -17.81 -2.17 4.08
N GLU A 120 -19.08 -1.92 3.83
CA GLU A 120 -19.63 -1.72 2.49
C GLU A 120 -19.08 -0.44 1.86
N GLU A 121 -19.09 0.67 2.61
CA GLU A 121 -18.57 1.96 2.15
C GLU A 121 -17.07 1.89 1.83
N ILE A 122 -16.25 1.24 2.67
CA ILE A 122 -14.80 1.15 2.46
C ILE A 122 -14.45 0.39 1.17
N SER A 123 -15.35 -0.45 0.69
CA SER A 123 -15.20 -1.22 -0.54
C SER A 123 -15.46 -0.40 -1.81
N ASP A 124 -16.00 0.82 -1.68
CA ASP A 124 -16.22 1.74 -2.78
C ASP A 124 -15.16 2.86 -2.79
N PRO A 125 -14.10 2.74 -3.61
CA PRO A 125 -13.02 3.71 -3.64
C PRO A 125 -13.46 5.10 -4.14
N ILE A 126 -14.53 5.18 -4.95
CA ILE A 126 -15.06 6.47 -5.44
C ILE A 126 -15.78 7.18 -4.30
N LEU A 127 -16.61 6.48 -3.56
CA LEU A 127 -17.30 7.03 -2.39
C LEU A 127 -16.27 7.49 -1.34
N MET A 128 -15.24 6.70 -1.09
CA MET A 128 -14.18 7.06 -0.16
C MET A 128 -13.42 8.32 -0.61
N ALA A 129 -13.11 8.43 -1.89
CA ALA A 129 -12.50 9.63 -2.44
C ALA A 129 -13.40 10.87 -2.24
N GLN A 130 -14.72 10.74 -2.45
CA GLN A 130 -15.68 11.83 -2.19
C GLN A 130 -15.66 12.27 -0.73
N TYR A 131 -15.59 11.32 0.22
CA TYR A 131 -15.50 11.65 1.64
C TYR A 131 -14.19 12.39 1.97
N VAL A 132 -13.06 11.95 1.42
CA VAL A 132 -11.78 12.63 1.59
C VAL A 132 -11.81 14.03 1.00
N ALA A 133 -12.43 14.22 -0.17
CA ALA A 133 -12.55 15.51 -0.81
C ALA A 133 -13.43 16.48 -0.01
N ALA A 134 -14.54 16.00 0.53
CA ALA A 134 -15.51 16.81 1.27
C ALA A 134 -15.02 17.17 2.69
N GLN A 135 -14.11 16.41 3.27
CA GLN A 135 -13.65 16.62 4.64
C GLN A 135 -12.72 17.83 4.75
N HIS A 136 -12.92 18.64 5.77
CA HIS A 136 -11.96 19.67 6.16
C HIS A 136 -10.66 19.04 6.69
N PRO A 137 -9.52 19.73 6.55
CA PRO A 137 -8.28 19.25 7.19
C PRO A 137 -8.45 19.06 8.69
N ILE A 138 -8.07 17.89 9.22
CA ILE A 138 -8.06 17.57 10.65
C ILE A 138 -6.67 17.75 11.27
N THR A 139 -5.65 17.90 10.44
CA THR A 139 -4.32 18.37 10.84
C THR A 139 -3.92 19.55 9.98
N PRO A 140 -3.04 20.46 10.44
CA PRO A 140 -2.62 21.60 9.64
C PRO A 140 -2.02 21.16 8.29
N ILE A 141 -2.45 21.81 7.21
CA ILE A 141 -1.86 21.60 5.88
C ILE A 141 -0.38 21.97 5.93
N GLY A 142 0.47 21.19 5.25
CA GLY A 142 1.92 21.37 5.25
C GLY A 142 2.64 20.68 6.41
N ILE A 143 1.91 20.20 7.42
CA ILE A 143 2.50 19.43 8.53
C ILE A 143 2.38 17.92 8.22
N PRO A 144 3.50 17.17 8.22
CA PRO A 144 3.48 15.73 7.96
C PRO A 144 2.61 14.98 8.97
N SER A 145 1.61 14.27 8.46
CA SER A 145 0.74 13.39 9.21
C SER A 145 0.40 12.17 8.37
N TYR A 146 0.76 10.99 8.80
CA TYR A 146 0.68 9.79 7.98
C TYR A 146 -0.75 9.47 7.52
N HIS A 147 -1.00 9.55 6.24
CA HIS A 147 -2.29 9.25 5.61
C HIS A 147 -2.41 7.72 5.41
N ALA A 148 -2.69 6.99 6.48
CA ALA A 148 -2.64 5.53 6.47
C ALA A 148 -3.53 4.89 5.40
N MET A 149 -4.80 5.29 5.35
CA MET A 149 -5.81 4.78 4.41
C MET A 149 -6.12 5.78 3.29
N THR A 150 -6.26 7.07 3.63
CA THR A 150 -6.68 8.12 2.71
C THR A 150 -5.71 8.32 1.55
N TYR A 151 -4.42 8.02 1.74
CA TYR A 151 -3.42 7.98 0.66
C TYR A 151 -3.87 7.12 -0.53
N GLY A 152 -4.38 5.92 -0.26
CA GLY A 152 -4.83 4.99 -1.31
C GLY A 152 -6.00 5.56 -2.11
N TRP A 153 -6.95 6.19 -1.44
CA TRP A 153 -8.10 6.80 -2.09
C TRP A 153 -7.72 8.06 -2.89
N ILE A 154 -6.77 8.86 -2.38
CA ILE A 154 -6.22 10.01 -3.11
C ILE A 154 -5.50 9.53 -4.39
N ALA A 155 -4.56 8.61 -4.28
CA ALA A 155 -3.82 8.10 -5.42
C ALA A 155 -4.75 7.42 -6.45
N SER A 156 -5.75 6.65 -5.98
CA SER A 156 -6.74 6.00 -6.85
C SER A 156 -7.55 7.01 -7.65
N GLU A 157 -8.02 8.07 -6.99
CA GLU A 157 -8.83 9.09 -7.65
C GLU A 157 -8.02 9.91 -8.65
N LEU A 158 -6.77 10.27 -8.34
CA LEU A 158 -5.87 10.94 -9.28
C LEU A 158 -5.67 10.09 -10.55
N VAL A 159 -5.35 8.79 -10.41
CA VAL A 159 -5.22 7.89 -11.55
C VAL A 159 -6.52 7.84 -12.35
N ARG A 160 -7.66 7.65 -11.70
CA ARG A 160 -8.96 7.55 -12.36
C ARG A 160 -9.31 8.80 -13.17
N ARG A 161 -8.96 9.99 -12.66
CA ARG A 161 -9.30 11.26 -13.32
C ARG A 161 -8.48 11.53 -14.57
N VAL A 162 -7.22 11.15 -14.58
CA VAL A 162 -6.34 11.48 -15.72
C VAL A 162 -6.18 10.34 -16.72
N ASP A 163 -6.39 9.10 -16.29
CA ASP A 163 -6.23 7.90 -17.14
C ASP A 163 -7.58 7.20 -17.43
N GLY A 164 -8.57 7.34 -16.55
CA GLY A 164 -9.89 6.74 -16.67
C GLY A 164 -10.00 5.33 -16.09
N ARG A 165 -8.89 4.62 -15.90
CA ARG A 165 -8.85 3.28 -15.29
C ARG A 165 -8.85 3.36 -13.77
N SER A 166 -9.26 2.28 -13.10
CA SER A 166 -8.95 2.12 -11.67
C SER A 166 -7.45 1.95 -11.48
N ILE A 167 -6.92 2.33 -10.30
CA ILE A 167 -5.49 2.13 -9.99
C ILE A 167 -5.09 0.66 -10.06
N GLY A 168 -5.99 -0.27 -9.68
CA GLY A 168 -5.73 -1.70 -9.78
C GLY A 168 -5.59 -2.16 -11.23
N THR A 169 -6.45 -1.67 -12.13
CA THR A 169 -6.35 -1.94 -13.56
C THR A 169 -5.08 -1.33 -14.16
N PHE A 170 -4.79 -0.06 -13.84
CA PHE A 170 -3.58 0.60 -14.29
C PHE A 170 -2.31 -0.17 -13.87
N VAL A 171 -2.19 -0.50 -12.59
CA VAL A 171 -1.03 -1.25 -12.06
C VAL A 171 -0.91 -2.62 -12.72
N ARG A 172 -2.01 -3.33 -12.91
CA ARG A 172 -1.99 -4.64 -13.60
C ARG A 172 -1.46 -4.52 -15.02
N GLU A 173 -1.95 -3.55 -15.80
CA GLU A 173 -1.68 -3.44 -17.24
C GLU A 173 -0.33 -2.78 -17.53
N GLU A 174 0.06 -1.78 -16.73
CA GLU A 174 1.25 -0.97 -16.98
C GLU A 174 2.48 -1.44 -16.19
N ILE A 175 2.30 -2.16 -15.09
CA ILE A 175 3.40 -2.57 -14.20
C ILE A 175 3.45 -4.09 -14.08
N ALA A 176 2.40 -4.72 -13.54
CA ALA A 176 2.46 -6.13 -13.18
C ALA A 176 2.62 -7.04 -14.41
N THR A 177 1.77 -6.88 -15.43
CA THR A 177 1.83 -7.70 -16.65
C THR A 177 3.13 -7.52 -17.45
N PRO A 178 3.59 -6.29 -17.75
CA PRO A 178 4.84 -6.11 -18.51
C PRO A 178 6.08 -6.63 -17.77
N LEU A 179 6.08 -6.58 -16.44
CA LEU A 179 7.20 -7.04 -15.61
C LEU A 179 7.04 -8.47 -15.11
N LEU A 180 5.97 -9.18 -15.52
CA LEU A 180 5.64 -10.53 -15.11
C LEU A 180 5.57 -10.70 -13.57
N LEU A 181 4.97 -9.69 -12.88
CA LEU A 181 4.82 -9.69 -11.43
C LEU A 181 3.46 -10.27 -11.04
N ASP A 182 3.46 -11.11 -10.01
CA ASP A 182 2.24 -11.55 -9.31
C ASP A 182 1.86 -10.49 -8.26
N LEU A 183 1.41 -9.35 -8.75
CA LEU A 183 1.12 -8.14 -7.98
C LEU A 183 -0.30 -7.66 -8.25
N HIS A 184 -1.09 -7.45 -7.18
CA HIS A 184 -2.49 -7.08 -7.29
C HIS A 184 -2.85 -5.90 -6.36
N ILE A 185 -3.60 -4.95 -6.89
CA ILE A 185 -4.40 -3.99 -6.11
C ILE A 185 -5.86 -4.30 -6.44
N GLY A 186 -6.56 -4.97 -5.50
CA GLY A 186 -7.81 -5.68 -5.78
C GLY A 186 -7.50 -7.04 -6.42
N ALA A 187 -7.25 -8.06 -5.57
CA ALA A 187 -6.94 -9.40 -6.03
C ALA A 187 -8.16 -10.06 -6.68
N PRO A 188 -8.02 -10.68 -7.88
CA PRO A 188 -9.11 -11.43 -8.49
C PRO A 188 -9.35 -12.76 -7.75
N ASP A 189 -10.55 -13.32 -7.88
CA ASP A 189 -10.95 -14.56 -7.21
C ASP A 189 -9.97 -15.73 -7.46
N SER A 190 -9.34 -15.76 -8.62
CA SER A 190 -8.34 -16.79 -8.96
C SER A 190 -7.09 -16.77 -8.07
N VAL A 191 -6.80 -15.65 -7.42
CA VAL A 191 -5.66 -15.48 -6.50
C VAL A 191 -6.02 -15.85 -5.07
N LEU A 192 -7.30 -15.77 -4.67
CA LEU A 192 -7.75 -16.00 -3.30
C LEU A 192 -7.26 -17.32 -2.70
N PRO A 193 -7.23 -18.46 -3.42
CA PRO A 193 -6.73 -19.73 -2.87
C PRO A 193 -5.24 -19.73 -2.52
N ARG A 194 -4.46 -18.77 -3.04
CA ARG A 194 -3.02 -18.64 -2.80
C ARG A 194 -2.67 -17.59 -1.74
N ILE A 195 -3.66 -16.91 -1.18
CA ILE A 195 -3.41 -15.86 -0.19
C ILE A 195 -2.98 -16.48 1.14
N GLY A 196 -1.79 -16.07 1.61
CA GLY A 196 -1.35 -16.28 2.98
C GLY A 196 -1.88 -15.14 3.87
N GLU A 197 -2.72 -15.47 4.83
CA GLU A 197 -3.24 -14.47 5.76
C GLU A 197 -2.15 -13.93 6.66
N THR A 198 -2.21 -12.62 6.91
CA THR A 198 -1.34 -11.97 7.89
C THR A 198 -1.83 -12.29 9.30
N THR A 199 -1.04 -12.99 10.08
CA THR A 199 -1.35 -13.30 11.48
C THR A 199 -0.54 -12.42 12.43
N ARG A 200 -1.10 -12.13 13.61
CA ARG A 200 -0.37 -11.44 14.66
C ARG A 200 0.52 -12.44 15.40
N ALA A 201 1.78 -12.04 15.64
CA ALA A 201 2.60 -12.79 16.58
C ALA A 201 1.96 -12.78 17.97
N ALA A 202 2.05 -13.88 18.73
CA ALA A 202 1.42 -14.01 20.04
C ALA A 202 1.89 -12.95 21.06
N ASN A 203 3.09 -12.40 20.87
CA ASN A 203 3.69 -11.37 21.70
C ASN A 203 3.70 -9.99 21.03
N TYR A 204 2.92 -9.77 19.95
CA TYR A 204 2.87 -8.49 19.27
C TYR A 204 2.08 -7.48 20.09
N ASN A 205 2.77 -6.45 20.57
CA ASN A 205 2.16 -5.36 21.32
C ASN A 205 1.98 -4.14 20.41
N TYR A 206 0.76 -3.90 19.96
CA TYR A 206 0.42 -2.77 19.09
C TYR A 206 0.54 -1.42 19.83
N SER A 207 0.22 -1.37 21.12
CA SER A 207 0.27 -0.16 21.94
C SER A 207 1.68 0.41 22.03
N ALA A 208 2.71 -0.45 22.06
CA ALA A 208 4.10 -0.03 22.08
C ALA A 208 4.54 0.70 20.78
N MET A 209 3.86 0.46 19.66
CA MET A 209 4.13 1.14 18.39
C MET A 209 3.29 2.41 18.21
N ALA A 210 2.16 2.51 18.88
CA ALA A 210 1.28 3.68 18.81
C ALA A 210 1.72 4.83 19.72
N GLY A 211 2.74 4.61 20.55
CA GLY A 211 3.22 5.63 21.50
C GLY A 211 2.29 5.85 22.68
N ASP A 212 1.30 4.99 22.87
CA ASP A 212 0.48 5.03 24.06
C ASP A 212 1.33 4.55 25.24
N GLU A 213 1.56 5.42 26.22
CA GLU A 213 2.13 5.04 27.49
C GLU A 213 1.25 3.95 28.10
N VAL A 214 1.78 2.73 28.15
CA VAL A 214 1.14 1.66 28.92
C VAL A 214 1.36 2.00 30.37
N ASP A 215 0.31 2.50 31.03
CA ASP A 215 0.29 2.65 32.45
C ASP A 215 0.59 1.29 33.10
N PRO A 216 1.50 1.21 34.10
CA PRO A 216 2.09 -0.02 34.61
C PRO A 216 1.10 -0.98 35.29
#